data_8746614da1b1929869c354f9945ce5bd
#
_entry.id   8746614da1b1929869c354f9945ce5bd
#
_cell.length_a   1.000
_cell.length_b   1.000
_cell.length_c   1.000
_cell.angle_alpha   90.00
_cell.angle_beta   90.00
_cell.angle_gamma   90.00
#
_symmetry.space_group_name_H-M   'P 1'
#
loop_
_entity.id
_entity.type
_entity.pdbx_description
1 polymer ?
#
loop_
_entity_poly.entity_id
_entity_poly.type
_entity_poly.pdbx_seq_one_letter_code
_entity_poly.pdbx_strand_id
1 'polypeptide(L)'
;MHPGINGPKYKDKPAVIMAGSGDVITHQELNELSNQGAQLFRSLGLKPGDSLAFMMENHKLFFPIAFAAYRSGLKYTAISWRLQASEVEYIVKDCGAKVFITSKFLEESAKSLANSLEGVHKYMLDGITDDFKSYEKEIDNMPVTPIEDECQGAAMLYSSGTTGKPKGVSREVNLSPLPYKADEDDLGLTRVVQGLYSADEDSIYLSPAPLYHSAPMGFNTGFLALGATSNILEKFD
;
A
#
# COMPACT_ATOMS: atom_id res chain seq x y z
N MET A 1 5.86 -3.53 12.19
CA MET A 1 6.99 -3.42 11.27
C MET A 1 6.87 -2.15 10.44
N HIS A 2 7.96 -1.41 10.27
CA HIS A 2 7.91 -0.05 9.76
C HIS A 2 9.13 0.24 8.84
N PRO A 3 8.95 0.79 7.64
CA PRO A 3 10.05 1.10 6.73
C PRO A 3 11.14 1.99 7.35
N GLY A 4 10.78 2.84 8.32
CA GLY A 4 11.72 3.67 9.08
C GLY A 4 12.79 2.90 9.87
N ILE A 5 12.58 1.61 10.13
CA ILE A 5 13.58 0.73 10.76
C ILE A 5 14.58 0.25 9.69
N ASN A 6 14.07 -0.27 8.59
CA ASN A 6 14.88 -0.92 7.56
C ASN A 6 15.53 0.08 6.58
N GLY A 7 14.89 1.22 6.33
CA GLY A 7 15.44 2.25 5.46
C GLY A 7 16.85 2.66 5.86
N PRO A 8 17.09 3.17 7.08
CA PRO A 8 18.43 3.54 7.51
C PRO A 8 19.42 2.38 7.62
N LYS A 9 18.91 1.17 7.98
CA LYS A 9 19.78 -0.02 8.19
C LYS A 9 20.27 -0.62 6.87
N TYR A 10 19.40 -0.68 5.85
CA TYR A 10 19.67 -1.36 4.59
C TYR A 10 19.57 -0.40 3.39
N LYS A 11 20.09 0.79 3.54
CA LYS A 11 19.92 1.97 2.70
C LYS A 11 19.84 1.66 1.18
N ASP A 12 20.88 1.05 0.63
CA ASP A 12 21.04 0.82 -0.80
C ASP A 12 20.56 -0.59 -1.24
N LYS A 13 20.06 -1.39 -0.29
CA LYS A 13 19.58 -2.74 -0.59
C LYS A 13 18.20 -2.68 -1.25
N PRO A 14 17.97 -3.44 -2.34
CA PRO A 14 16.65 -3.55 -2.93
C PRO A 14 15.62 -4.06 -1.91
N ALA A 15 14.53 -3.32 -1.75
CA ALA A 15 13.33 -3.76 -1.06
C ALA A 15 12.36 -4.41 -2.05
N VAL A 16 12.13 -3.74 -3.17
CA VAL A 16 11.23 -4.19 -4.24
C VAL A 16 11.99 -4.21 -5.56
N ILE A 17 11.87 -5.30 -6.30
CA ILE A 17 12.33 -5.43 -7.67
C ILE A 17 11.12 -5.84 -8.51
N MET A 18 10.84 -5.12 -9.58
CA MET A 18 9.84 -5.51 -10.57
C MET A 18 10.52 -6.41 -11.61
N ALA A 19 10.13 -7.68 -11.66
CA ALA A 19 10.84 -8.69 -12.43
C ALA A 19 10.82 -8.48 -13.97
N GLY A 20 9.75 -7.85 -14.48
CA GLY A 20 9.57 -7.60 -15.90
C GLY A 20 10.28 -6.33 -16.36
N SER A 21 10.05 -5.21 -15.68
CA SER A 21 10.64 -3.90 -16.03
C SER A 21 12.09 -3.75 -15.54
N GLY A 22 12.44 -4.46 -14.46
CA GLY A 22 13.73 -4.26 -13.77
C GLY A 22 13.75 -3.04 -12.85
N ASP A 23 12.62 -2.38 -12.65
CA ASP A 23 12.51 -1.27 -11.70
C ASP A 23 12.84 -1.73 -10.29
N VAL A 24 13.61 -0.91 -9.57
CA VAL A 24 14.04 -1.19 -8.19
C VAL A 24 13.61 -0.05 -7.29
N ILE A 25 13.14 -0.40 -6.09
CA ILE A 25 13.01 0.52 -4.95
C ILE A 25 13.88 -0.06 -3.83
N THR A 26 14.81 0.72 -3.33
CA THR A 26 15.62 0.38 -2.16
C THR A 26 14.84 0.51 -0.85
N HIS A 27 15.34 -0.04 0.24
CA HIS A 27 14.72 0.14 1.56
C HIS A 27 14.67 1.60 1.99
N GLN A 28 15.68 2.41 1.62
CA GLN A 28 15.67 3.84 1.89
C GLN A 28 14.58 4.56 1.08
N GLU A 29 14.50 4.29 -0.22
CA GLU A 29 13.46 4.87 -1.09
C GLU A 29 12.05 4.42 -0.65
N LEU A 30 11.87 3.17 -0.24
CA LEU A 30 10.59 2.70 0.33
C LEU A 30 10.20 3.52 1.57
N ASN A 31 11.15 3.80 2.46
CA ASN A 31 10.90 4.64 3.63
C ASN A 31 10.56 6.08 3.21
N GLU A 32 11.34 6.70 2.32
CA GLU A 32 11.14 8.07 1.87
C GLU A 32 9.82 8.26 1.13
N LEU A 33 9.51 7.40 0.15
CA LEU A 33 8.24 7.43 -0.59
C LEU A 33 7.03 7.22 0.32
N SER A 34 7.15 6.34 1.32
CA SER A 34 6.07 6.15 2.28
C SER A 34 5.91 7.34 3.24
N ASN A 35 6.99 8.05 3.57
CA ASN A 35 6.92 9.32 4.30
C ASN A 35 6.19 10.38 3.47
N GLN A 36 6.61 10.58 2.23
CA GLN A 36 6.00 11.56 1.33
C GLN A 36 4.50 11.29 1.13
N GLY A 37 4.11 10.01 0.93
CA GLY A 37 2.71 9.63 0.87
C GLY A 37 1.95 9.93 2.16
N ALA A 38 2.54 9.69 3.34
CA ALA A 38 1.95 10.01 4.63
C ALA A 38 1.76 11.53 4.82
N GLN A 39 2.75 12.32 4.44
CA GLN A 39 2.67 13.80 4.44
C GLN A 39 1.56 14.29 3.51
N LEU A 40 1.44 13.71 2.30
CA LEU A 40 0.35 14.02 1.39
C LEU A 40 -1.01 13.73 2.06
N PHE A 41 -1.19 12.55 2.66
CA PHE A 41 -2.46 12.21 3.31
C PHE A 41 -2.81 13.16 4.46
N ARG A 42 -1.83 13.57 5.26
CA ARG A 42 -2.04 14.58 6.31
C ARG A 42 -2.37 15.96 5.73
N SER A 43 -1.74 16.38 4.64
CA SER A 43 -2.05 17.66 3.97
C SER A 43 -3.48 17.71 3.42
N LEU A 44 -4.04 16.57 3.04
CA LEU A 44 -5.43 16.40 2.63
C LEU A 44 -6.42 16.32 3.81
N GLY A 45 -5.93 16.42 5.05
CA GLY A 45 -6.75 16.40 6.26
C GLY A 45 -7.15 15.00 6.75
N LEU A 46 -6.55 13.92 6.23
CA LEU A 46 -6.81 12.58 6.75
C LEU A 46 -6.22 12.42 8.15
N LYS A 47 -6.98 11.77 9.01
CA LYS A 47 -6.63 11.52 10.42
C LYS A 47 -6.55 10.00 10.67
N PRO A 48 -5.85 9.57 11.75
CA PRO A 48 -5.89 8.18 12.16
C PRO A 48 -7.32 7.62 12.23
N GLY A 49 -7.53 6.44 11.67
CA GLY A 49 -8.84 5.81 11.53
C GLY A 49 -9.58 6.11 10.22
N ASP A 50 -9.21 7.15 9.48
CA ASP A 50 -9.75 7.40 8.14
C ASP A 50 -9.30 6.30 7.15
N SER A 51 -9.98 6.25 6.00
CA SER A 51 -9.75 5.21 5.02
C SER A 51 -9.23 5.78 3.70
N LEU A 52 -8.40 4.98 3.02
CA LEU A 52 -8.07 5.15 1.61
C LEU A 52 -8.24 3.82 0.86
N ALA A 53 -8.45 3.91 -0.44
CA ALA A 53 -8.49 2.75 -1.33
C ALA A 53 -7.53 2.96 -2.50
N PHE A 54 -6.99 1.85 -3.02
CA PHE A 54 -6.21 1.89 -4.23
C PHE A 54 -6.45 0.65 -5.09
N MET A 55 -6.40 0.85 -6.41
CA MET A 55 -6.64 -0.17 -7.41
C MET A 55 -5.57 -0.04 -8.49
N MET A 56 -4.68 -1.02 -8.58
CA MET A 56 -3.60 -1.06 -9.57
C MET A 56 -3.20 -2.49 -9.88
N GLU A 57 -2.53 -2.70 -10.98
CA GLU A 57 -1.76 -3.90 -11.29
C GLU A 57 -0.63 -4.09 -10.24
N ASN A 58 0.17 -5.16 -10.38
CA ASN A 58 1.40 -5.26 -9.59
C ASN A 58 2.34 -4.12 -10.01
N HIS A 59 2.52 -3.16 -9.12
CA HIS A 59 3.19 -1.89 -9.39
C HIS A 59 4.23 -1.58 -8.31
N LYS A 60 5.36 -0.97 -8.68
CA LYS A 60 6.45 -0.64 -7.74
C LYS A 60 6.00 0.24 -6.56
N LEU A 61 5.03 1.13 -6.77
CA LEU A 61 4.51 2.02 -5.71
C LEU A 61 3.42 1.38 -4.83
N PHE A 62 3.08 0.11 -5.04
CA PHE A 62 2.08 -0.59 -4.21
C PHE A 62 2.46 -0.54 -2.71
N PHE A 63 3.68 -0.98 -2.38
CA PHE A 63 4.14 -0.98 -0.99
C PHE A 63 4.46 0.42 -0.43
N PRO A 64 5.07 1.36 -1.16
CA PRO A 64 5.15 2.75 -0.73
C PRO A 64 3.80 3.34 -0.31
N ILE A 65 2.73 3.13 -1.09
CA ILE A 65 1.37 3.61 -0.77
C ILE A 65 0.79 2.87 0.45
N ALA A 66 0.92 1.54 0.49
CA ALA A 66 0.43 0.75 1.61
C ALA A 66 1.10 1.14 2.94
N PHE A 67 2.43 1.35 2.91
CA PHE A 67 3.17 1.80 4.09
C PHE A 67 2.92 3.27 4.44
N ALA A 68 2.66 4.15 3.45
CA ALA A 68 2.21 5.50 3.73
C ALA A 68 0.89 5.52 4.51
N ALA A 69 -0.06 4.67 4.12
CA ALA A 69 -1.31 4.49 4.84
C ALA A 69 -1.09 3.88 6.24
N TYR A 70 -0.27 2.83 6.31
CA TYR A 70 0.06 2.16 7.57
C TYR A 70 0.64 3.13 8.60
N ARG A 71 1.69 3.88 8.24
CA ARG A 71 2.34 4.82 9.16
C ARG A 71 1.46 6.02 9.53
N SER A 72 0.44 6.30 8.72
CA SER A 72 -0.53 7.37 8.97
C SER A 72 -1.71 6.94 9.84
N GLY A 73 -1.74 5.70 10.35
CA GLY A 73 -2.87 5.18 11.10
C GLY A 73 -4.15 5.03 10.27
N LEU A 74 -4.04 4.91 8.94
CA LEU A 74 -5.20 4.81 8.06
C LEU A 74 -5.60 3.35 7.83
N LYS A 75 -6.87 3.15 7.55
CA LYS A 75 -7.36 1.92 6.96
C LYS A 75 -7.10 1.97 5.45
N TYR A 76 -6.52 0.92 4.88
CA TYR A 76 -6.24 0.89 3.45
C TYR A 76 -6.81 -0.36 2.79
N THR A 77 -7.45 -0.16 1.64
CA THR A 77 -8.11 -1.21 0.87
C THR A 77 -7.45 -1.35 -0.49
N ALA A 78 -6.74 -2.45 -0.70
CA ALA A 78 -6.25 -2.82 -2.02
C ALA A 78 -7.38 -3.52 -2.80
N ILE A 79 -7.81 -2.91 -3.89
CA ILE A 79 -8.95 -3.38 -4.71
C ILE A 79 -8.43 -4.16 -5.91
N SER A 80 -9.08 -5.29 -6.21
CA SER A 80 -8.78 -6.03 -7.43
C SER A 80 -9.07 -5.20 -8.67
N TRP A 81 -8.08 -5.03 -9.53
CA TRP A 81 -8.23 -4.31 -10.80
C TRP A 81 -9.08 -5.07 -11.84
N ARG A 82 -9.46 -6.32 -11.54
CA ARG A 82 -10.35 -7.14 -12.38
C ARG A 82 -11.83 -6.89 -12.12
N LEU A 83 -12.18 -6.10 -11.09
CA LEU A 83 -13.56 -5.75 -10.76
C LEU A 83 -14.14 -4.74 -11.76
N GLN A 84 -15.46 -4.80 -11.93
CA GLN A 84 -16.19 -3.80 -12.72
C GLN A 84 -16.27 -2.47 -11.95
N ALA A 85 -16.41 -1.36 -12.67
CA ALA A 85 -16.48 -0.03 -12.07
C ALA A 85 -17.53 0.09 -10.95
N SER A 86 -18.70 -0.51 -11.10
CA SER A 86 -19.75 -0.50 -10.08
C SER A 86 -19.37 -1.24 -8.79
N GLU A 87 -18.56 -2.29 -8.90
CA GLU A 87 -18.06 -3.02 -7.73
C GLU A 87 -16.97 -2.22 -7.02
N VAL A 88 -16.10 -1.57 -7.77
CA VAL A 88 -15.06 -0.67 -7.24
C VAL A 88 -15.70 0.53 -6.54
N GLU A 89 -16.68 1.17 -7.17
CA GLU A 89 -17.46 2.25 -6.57
C GLU A 89 -18.06 1.84 -5.23
N TYR A 90 -18.71 0.66 -5.21
CA TYR A 90 -19.28 0.12 -3.98
C TYR A 90 -18.22 -0.02 -2.88
N ILE A 91 -17.07 -0.63 -3.18
CA ILE A 91 -16.00 -0.84 -2.20
C ILE A 91 -15.44 0.50 -1.68
N VAL A 92 -15.18 1.47 -2.57
CA VAL A 92 -14.66 2.79 -2.19
C VAL A 92 -15.62 3.53 -1.26
N LYS A 93 -16.93 3.45 -1.56
CA LYS A 93 -17.96 4.06 -0.71
C LYS A 93 -18.16 3.32 0.61
N ASP A 94 -18.19 1.99 0.59
CA ASP A 94 -18.41 1.14 1.76
C ASP A 94 -17.25 1.24 2.77
N CYS A 95 -16.00 1.29 2.29
CA CYS A 95 -14.86 1.51 3.19
C CYS A 95 -14.71 2.98 3.64
N GLY A 96 -15.50 3.89 3.09
CA GLY A 96 -15.42 5.31 3.41
C GLY A 96 -14.10 5.97 2.99
N ALA A 97 -13.53 5.54 1.86
CA ALA A 97 -12.25 6.06 1.40
C ALA A 97 -12.33 7.55 1.06
N LYS A 98 -11.44 8.33 1.65
CA LYS A 98 -11.26 9.77 1.34
C LYS A 98 -10.28 10.01 0.20
N VAL A 99 -9.43 9.02 -0.09
CA VAL A 99 -8.47 9.02 -1.19
C VAL A 99 -8.65 7.75 -1.99
N PHE A 100 -8.62 7.86 -3.32
CA PHE A 100 -8.59 6.76 -4.25
C PHE A 100 -7.40 6.92 -5.20
N ILE A 101 -6.55 5.90 -5.27
CA ILE A 101 -5.35 5.89 -6.12
C ILE A 101 -5.49 4.76 -7.14
N THR A 102 -5.26 5.06 -8.41
CA THR A 102 -5.24 4.05 -9.48
C THR A 102 -4.03 4.25 -10.40
N SER A 103 -3.89 3.48 -11.46
CA SER A 103 -2.78 3.58 -12.41
C SER A 103 -3.27 3.97 -13.81
N LYS A 104 -2.37 4.48 -14.63
CA LYS A 104 -2.63 4.77 -16.04
C LYS A 104 -3.04 3.51 -16.83
N PHE A 105 -2.55 2.35 -16.42
CA PHE A 105 -2.97 1.06 -16.99
C PHE A 105 -4.49 0.84 -16.89
N LEU A 106 -5.14 1.43 -15.88
CA LEU A 106 -6.57 1.31 -15.59
C LEU A 106 -7.36 2.59 -15.96
N GLU A 107 -6.85 3.40 -16.89
CA GLU A 107 -7.43 4.70 -17.25
C GLU A 107 -8.91 4.63 -17.61
N GLU A 108 -9.34 3.62 -18.36
CA GLU A 108 -10.75 3.47 -18.76
C GLU A 108 -11.67 3.20 -17.56
N SER A 109 -11.21 2.37 -16.62
CA SER A 109 -11.92 2.14 -15.36
C SER A 109 -11.94 3.42 -14.50
N ALA A 110 -10.83 4.15 -14.45
CA ALA A 110 -10.73 5.42 -13.73
C ALA A 110 -11.73 6.46 -14.27
N LYS A 111 -11.81 6.64 -15.59
CA LYS A 111 -12.79 7.54 -16.23
C LYS A 111 -14.24 7.18 -15.88
N SER A 112 -14.55 5.87 -15.87
CA SER A 112 -15.89 5.39 -15.51
C SER A 112 -16.25 5.69 -14.05
N LEU A 113 -15.24 5.77 -13.15
CA LEU A 113 -15.41 6.03 -11.72
C LEU A 113 -15.40 7.52 -11.37
N ALA A 114 -14.91 8.39 -12.26
CA ALA A 114 -14.60 9.79 -11.95
C ALA A 114 -15.79 10.54 -11.33
N ASN A 115 -16.97 10.40 -11.93
CA ASN A 115 -18.20 11.08 -11.47
C ASN A 115 -18.85 10.41 -10.25
N SER A 116 -18.64 9.12 -10.06
CA SER A 116 -19.26 8.37 -8.95
C SER A 116 -18.52 8.50 -7.62
N LEU A 117 -17.25 8.97 -7.66
CA LEU A 117 -16.40 9.20 -6.51
C LEU A 117 -16.32 10.69 -6.11
N GLU A 118 -17.50 11.34 -6.02
CA GLU A 118 -17.59 12.72 -5.57
C GLU A 118 -17.10 12.86 -4.11
N GLY A 119 -16.32 13.91 -3.84
CA GLY A 119 -15.75 14.15 -2.51
C GLY A 119 -14.52 13.30 -2.15
N VAL A 120 -14.09 12.39 -3.05
CA VAL A 120 -12.87 11.59 -2.88
C VAL A 120 -11.72 12.25 -3.61
N HIS A 121 -10.55 12.40 -2.97
CA HIS A 121 -9.32 12.82 -3.63
C HIS A 121 -8.84 11.71 -4.57
N LYS A 122 -8.66 12.02 -5.85
CA LYS A 122 -8.37 11.04 -6.91
C LYS A 122 -6.97 11.24 -7.47
N TYR A 123 -6.16 10.17 -7.44
CA TYR A 123 -4.78 10.17 -7.95
C TYR A 123 -4.53 9.03 -8.92
N MET A 124 -3.61 9.25 -9.85
CA MET A 124 -3.20 8.28 -10.85
C MET A 124 -1.68 8.14 -10.85
N LEU A 125 -1.22 6.89 -10.91
CA LEU A 125 0.16 6.52 -11.14
C LEU A 125 0.47 6.52 -12.64
N ASP A 126 1.68 6.86 -13.01
CA ASP A 126 2.20 6.87 -14.39
C ASP A 126 1.42 7.77 -15.36
N GLY A 127 0.62 8.70 -14.84
CA GLY A 127 -0.15 9.60 -15.68
C GLY A 127 -1.13 10.49 -14.95
N ILE A 128 -2.02 11.09 -15.74
CA ILE A 128 -3.09 11.97 -15.29
C ILE A 128 -4.33 11.80 -16.18
N THR A 129 -5.48 12.23 -15.67
CA THR A 129 -6.67 12.54 -16.47
C THR A 129 -7.25 13.86 -15.97
N ASP A 130 -8.35 14.35 -16.57
CA ASP A 130 -9.01 15.58 -16.11
C ASP A 130 -9.49 15.47 -14.65
N ASP A 131 -9.81 14.26 -14.20
CA ASP A 131 -10.35 13.99 -12.85
C ASP A 131 -9.32 13.44 -11.87
N PHE A 132 -8.18 12.92 -12.35
CA PHE A 132 -7.16 12.28 -11.54
C PHE A 132 -5.83 13.01 -11.66
N LYS A 133 -5.31 13.50 -10.54
CA LYS A 133 -3.99 14.14 -10.46
C LYS A 133 -2.87 13.09 -10.46
N SER A 134 -1.65 13.46 -10.88
CA SER A 134 -0.48 12.57 -10.71
C SER A 134 -0.14 12.41 -9.24
N TYR A 135 -0.11 11.15 -8.77
CA TYR A 135 0.32 10.84 -7.41
C TYR A 135 1.79 11.18 -7.20
N GLU A 136 2.64 10.84 -8.17
CA GLU A 136 4.08 11.09 -8.11
C GLU A 136 4.39 12.57 -7.95
N LYS A 137 3.77 13.43 -8.78
CA LYS A 137 3.99 14.89 -8.69
C LYS A 137 3.53 15.49 -7.37
N GLU A 138 2.47 14.94 -6.79
CA GLU A 138 1.98 15.44 -5.50
C GLU A 138 2.91 15.03 -4.36
N ILE A 139 3.43 13.79 -4.37
CA ILE A 139 4.35 13.33 -3.32
C ILE A 139 5.76 13.93 -3.47
N ASP A 140 6.22 14.22 -4.69
CA ASP A 140 7.54 14.85 -4.93
C ASP A 140 7.71 16.19 -4.20
N ASN A 141 6.60 16.88 -3.92
CA ASN A 141 6.59 18.13 -3.17
C ASN A 141 6.51 17.92 -1.64
N MET A 142 6.37 16.69 -1.17
CA MET A 142 6.20 16.38 0.24
C MET A 142 7.54 16.05 0.92
N PRO A 143 7.68 16.39 2.21
CA PRO A 143 8.87 16.02 2.97
C PRO A 143 9.12 14.51 3.00
N VAL A 144 10.38 14.10 2.90
CA VAL A 144 10.80 12.69 3.07
C VAL A 144 10.90 12.27 4.55
N THR A 145 10.60 13.19 5.47
CA THR A 145 10.62 12.96 6.91
C THR A 145 9.29 12.41 7.41
N PRO A 146 9.29 11.63 8.50
CA PRO A 146 8.06 11.14 9.12
C PRO A 146 7.06 12.24 9.47
N ILE A 147 5.78 11.90 9.49
CA ILE A 147 4.74 12.72 10.12
C ILE A 147 4.91 12.66 11.65
N GLU A 148 4.46 13.70 12.38
CA GLU A 148 4.67 13.80 13.83
C GLU A 148 3.85 12.77 14.63
N ASP A 149 2.70 12.35 14.09
CA ASP A 149 1.70 11.51 14.74
C ASP A 149 1.64 10.10 14.15
N GLU A 150 2.79 9.52 13.78
CA GLU A 150 2.84 8.16 13.25
C GLU A 150 2.18 7.15 14.21
N CYS A 151 1.24 6.40 13.69
CA CYS A 151 0.58 5.31 14.40
C CYS A 151 0.16 4.20 13.43
N GLN A 152 -0.15 3.03 13.98
CA GLN A 152 -0.36 1.82 13.17
C GLN A 152 -1.70 1.83 12.46
N GLY A 153 -1.68 1.89 11.13
CA GLY A 153 -2.82 1.65 10.27
C GLY A 153 -3.14 0.16 10.09
N ALA A 154 -4.18 -0.13 9.34
CA ALA A 154 -4.63 -1.51 9.13
C ALA A 154 -5.12 -1.73 7.69
N ALA A 155 -4.80 -2.90 7.13
CA ALA A 155 -5.43 -3.34 5.89
C ALA A 155 -6.91 -3.66 6.16
N MET A 156 -7.79 -3.15 5.28
CA MET A 156 -9.19 -3.54 5.20
C MET A 156 -9.38 -4.37 3.95
N LEU A 157 -9.65 -5.65 4.13
CA LEU A 157 -9.73 -6.61 3.04
C LEU A 157 -11.18 -6.89 2.69
N TYR A 158 -11.46 -7.01 1.39
CA TYR A 158 -12.78 -7.40 0.90
C TYR A 158 -12.78 -8.85 0.44
N SER A 159 -13.74 -9.61 0.95
CA SER A 159 -14.03 -10.97 0.49
C SER A 159 -15.23 -10.98 -0.44
N SER A 160 -15.26 -11.93 -1.39
CA SER A 160 -16.46 -12.23 -2.19
C SER A 160 -17.53 -12.78 -1.24
N GLY A 161 -18.38 -11.91 -0.72
CA GLY A 161 -19.44 -12.32 0.21
C GLY A 161 -20.37 -13.39 -0.40
N THR A 162 -20.78 -14.38 0.39
CA THR A 162 -21.76 -15.40 0.01
C THR A 162 -23.13 -14.82 -0.36
N THR A 163 -23.39 -13.55 -0.07
CA THR A 163 -24.64 -12.81 -0.31
C THR A 163 -24.58 -11.90 -1.54
N GLY A 164 -23.56 -12.01 -2.40
CA GLY A 164 -23.45 -11.29 -3.67
C GLY A 164 -22.79 -9.91 -3.60
N LYS A 165 -22.60 -9.31 -2.41
CA LYS A 165 -21.82 -8.07 -2.26
C LYS A 165 -20.53 -8.35 -1.46
N PRO A 166 -19.39 -7.79 -1.86
CA PRO A 166 -18.15 -7.89 -1.09
C PRO A 166 -18.34 -7.34 0.33
N LYS A 167 -17.74 -8.01 1.31
CA LYS A 167 -17.76 -7.56 2.71
C LYS A 167 -16.36 -7.17 3.14
N GLY A 168 -16.21 -5.95 3.67
CA GLY A 168 -14.98 -5.46 4.23
C GLY A 168 -14.72 -6.05 5.61
N VAL A 169 -13.53 -6.62 5.80
CA VAL A 169 -13.03 -7.07 7.10
C VAL A 169 -11.88 -6.16 7.49
N SER A 170 -12.06 -5.40 8.57
CA SER A 170 -11.06 -4.47 9.08
C SER A 170 -10.73 -4.81 10.53
N ARG A 171 -9.47 -4.61 10.91
CA ARG A 171 -9.07 -4.54 12.32
C ARG A 171 -9.24 -3.09 12.80
N GLU A 172 -9.41 -2.92 14.11
CA GLU A 172 -9.31 -1.60 14.72
C GLU A 172 -7.89 -1.06 14.55
N VAL A 173 -7.81 0.24 14.31
CA VAL A 173 -6.53 0.93 14.18
C VAL A 173 -5.95 1.14 15.59
N ASN A 174 -4.70 0.77 15.77
CA ASN A 174 -3.99 1.04 17.01
C ASN A 174 -3.43 2.47 16.99
N LEU A 175 -4.00 3.35 17.79
CA LEU A 175 -3.59 4.76 17.87
C LEU A 175 -2.35 5.00 18.74
N SER A 176 -1.76 3.96 19.33
CA SER A 176 -0.50 4.09 20.03
C SER A 176 0.61 4.50 19.05
N PRO A 177 1.55 5.36 19.45
CA PRO A 177 2.71 5.68 18.63
C PRO A 177 3.42 4.41 18.15
N LEU A 178 3.87 4.43 16.90
CA LEU A 178 4.60 3.27 16.35
C LEU A 178 5.89 3.04 17.12
N PRO A 179 6.13 1.83 17.62
CA PRO A 179 7.42 1.49 18.17
C PRO A 179 8.44 1.40 17.03
N TYR A 180 9.48 2.21 17.09
CA TYR A 180 10.65 2.09 16.20
C TYR A 180 11.65 1.02 16.66
N LYS A 181 11.19 0.11 17.55
CA LYS A 181 12.00 -1.01 18.04
C LYS A 181 11.46 -2.29 17.44
N ALA A 182 12.33 -3.02 16.77
CA ALA A 182 11.98 -4.28 16.10
C ALA A 182 11.34 -5.31 17.06
N ASP A 183 11.59 -5.20 18.36
CA ASP A 183 11.13 -6.14 19.37
C ASP A 183 9.69 -5.88 19.85
N GLU A 184 9.15 -4.70 19.58
CA GLU A 184 7.84 -4.24 20.08
C GLU A 184 6.76 -4.24 18.99
N ASP A 185 7.14 -4.48 17.73
CA ASP A 185 6.21 -4.54 16.62
C ASP A 185 5.45 -5.89 16.60
N ASP A 186 4.16 -5.86 16.28
CA ASP A 186 3.39 -7.09 16.06
C ASP A 186 3.87 -7.79 14.77
N LEU A 187 4.93 -8.56 14.92
CA LEU A 187 5.62 -9.27 13.87
C LEU A 187 4.88 -10.55 13.42
N GLY A 188 3.55 -10.60 13.54
CA GLY A 188 2.78 -11.81 13.24
C GLY A 188 3.18 -12.48 11.93
N LEU A 189 3.17 -11.73 10.81
CA LEU A 189 3.58 -12.26 9.50
C LEU A 189 5.09 -12.45 9.38
N THR A 190 5.89 -11.60 10.00
CA THR A 190 7.35 -11.75 10.04
C THR A 190 7.75 -13.03 10.73
N ARG A 191 7.13 -13.35 11.89
CA ARG A 191 7.34 -14.63 12.59
C ARG A 191 6.91 -15.82 11.75
N VAL A 192 5.83 -15.67 10.97
CA VAL A 192 5.37 -16.72 10.05
C VAL A 192 6.42 -17.00 8.97
N VAL A 193 6.92 -15.96 8.30
CA VAL A 193 7.92 -16.18 7.23
C VAL A 193 9.26 -16.67 7.79
N GLN A 194 9.67 -16.24 8.96
CA GLN A 194 10.85 -16.78 9.65
C GLN A 194 10.65 -18.26 10.06
N GLY A 195 9.51 -18.58 10.65
CA GLY A 195 9.25 -19.93 11.16
C GLY A 195 9.01 -20.96 10.05
N LEU A 196 8.32 -20.58 8.97
CA LEU A 196 7.98 -21.51 7.88
C LEU A 196 9.09 -21.62 6.82
N TYR A 197 9.80 -20.51 6.54
CA TYR A 197 10.75 -20.44 5.43
C TYR A 197 12.19 -20.19 5.88
N SER A 198 12.44 -20.08 7.19
CA SER A 198 13.74 -19.67 7.73
C SER A 198 14.24 -18.37 7.10
N ALA A 199 13.31 -17.46 6.79
CA ALA A 199 13.61 -16.22 6.11
C ALA A 199 14.37 -15.26 7.03
N ASP A 200 15.28 -14.52 6.43
CA ASP A 200 16.11 -13.50 7.06
C ASP A 200 16.23 -12.27 6.15
N GLU A 201 17.09 -11.34 6.52
CA GLU A 201 17.36 -10.14 5.73
C GLU A 201 17.96 -10.42 4.36
N ASP A 202 18.68 -11.52 4.16
CA ASP A 202 19.33 -11.87 2.88
C ASP A 202 18.40 -12.64 1.93
N SER A 203 17.21 -12.97 2.39
CA SER A 203 16.22 -13.70 1.62
C SER A 203 15.66 -12.88 0.45
N ILE A 204 15.35 -13.55 -0.66
CA ILE A 204 14.66 -12.97 -1.83
C ILE A 204 13.34 -13.71 -2.01
N TYR A 205 12.24 -13.00 -1.87
CA TYR A 205 10.91 -13.55 -2.02
C TYR A 205 10.38 -13.32 -3.43
N LEU A 206 10.10 -14.38 -4.19
CA LEU A 206 9.43 -14.30 -5.48
C LEU A 206 7.92 -14.21 -5.27
N SER A 207 7.32 -13.11 -5.72
CA SER A 207 5.88 -12.82 -5.61
C SER A 207 5.18 -12.83 -6.97
N PRO A 208 4.63 -13.98 -7.40
CA PRO A 208 4.00 -14.10 -8.71
C PRO A 208 2.52 -13.68 -8.72
N ALA A 209 1.88 -13.63 -7.56
CA ALA A 209 0.44 -13.42 -7.44
C ALA A 209 0.08 -11.93 -7.35
N PRO A 210 -1.18 -11.55 -7.69
CA PRO A 210 -1.64 -10.17 -7.57
C PRO A 210 -1.57 -9.65 -6.13
N LEU A 211 -0.93 -8.49 -5.96
CA LEU A 211 -0.65 -7.90 -4.64
C LEU A 211 -1.91 -7.46 -3.87
N TYR A 212 -3.03 -7.23 -4.55
CA TYR A 212 -4.30 -6.89 -3.89
C TYR A 212 -4.92 -8.04 -3.08
N HIS A 213 -4.45 -9.27 -3.22
CA HIS A 213 -4.88 -10.38 -2.38
C HIS A 213 -4.15 -10.36 -1.02
N SER A 214 -4.85 -10.83 0.01
CA SER A 214 -4.36 -10.84 1.39
C SER A 214 -3.05 -11.59 1.59
N ALA A 215 -2.91 -12.76 0.97
CA ALA A 215 -1.72 -13.60 1.15
C ALA A 215 -0.49 -12.97 0.46
N PRO A 216 -0.50 -12.62 -0.86
CA PRO A 216 0.64 -11.95 -1.49
C PRO A 216 1.02 -10.65 -0.78
N MET A 217 0.06 -9.79 -0.45
CA MET A 217 0.32 -8.56 0.30
C MET A 217 0.98 -8.86 1.65
N GLY A 218 0.43 -9.81 2.41
CA GLY A 218 0.93 -10.16 3.72
C GLY A 218 2.33 -10.77 3.69
N PHE A 219 2.58 -11.73 2.80
CA PHE A 219 3.90 -12.36 2.68
C PHE A 219 4.97 -11.34 2.28
N ASN A 220 4.73 -10.54 1.23
CA ASN A 220 5.66 -9.46 0.87
C ASN A 220 5.92 -8.52 2.05
N THR A 221 4.86 -8.11 2.76
CA THR A 221 5.00 -7.29 3.96
C THR A 221 5.89 -7.95 5.01
N GLY A 222 5.73 -9.25 5.26
CA GLY A 222 6.56 -10.03 6.18
C GLY A 222 8.04 -10.07 5.78
N PHE A 223 8.34 -10.30 4.50
CA PHE A 223 9.72 -10.29 3.98
C PHE A 223 10.35 -8.89 4.02
N LEU A 224 9.63 -7.88 3.57
CA LEU A 224 10.08 -6.48 3.67
C LEU A 224 10.39 -6.06 5.10
N ALA A 225 9.68 -6.64 6.06
CA ALA A 225 9.91 -6.47 7.49
C ALA A 225 11.27 -6.89 7.96
N LEU A 226 11.70 -8.02 7.46
CA LEU A 226 13.01 -8.57 7.77
C LEU A 226 14.16 -7.77 7.14
N GLY A 227 13.86 -6.83 6.24
CA GLY A 227 14.87 -6.19 5.41
C GLY A 227 15.24 -7.05 4.19
N ALA A 228 14.43 -8.07 3.87
CA ALA A 228 14.57 -8.92 2.70
C ALA A 228 14.12 -8.20 1.41
N THR A 229 14.36 -8.81 0.27
CA THR A 229 13.97 -8.30 -1.05
C THR A 229 12.72 -9.02 -1.55
N SER A 230 11.73 -8.28 -2.04
CA SER A 230 10.57 -8.80 -2.76
C SER A 230 10.79 -8.63 -4.26
N ASN A 231 10.83 -9.73 -4.99
CA ASN A 231 10.90 -9.77 -6.45
C ASN A 231 9.48 -10.04 -6.99
N ILE A 232 8.86 -9.04 -7.60
CA ILE A 232 7.44 -9.02 -7.94
C ILE A 232 7.28 -9.21 -9.45
N LEU A 233 6.50 -10.21 -9.85
CA LEU A 233 6.09 -10.35 -11.25
C LEU A 233 4.94 -9.40 -11.54
N GLU A 234 5.06 -8.59 -12.61
CA GLU A 234 3.97 -7.73 -13.09
C GLU A 234 2.83 -8.56 -13.67
N LYS A 235 3.18 -9.66 -14.34
CA LYS A 235 2.26 -10.66 -14.88
C LYS A 235 2.76 -12.05 -14.56
N PHE A 236 1.84 -12.93 -14.29
CA PHE A 236 2.05 -14.38 -14.26
C PHE A 236 1.26 -14.98 -15.44
N ASP A 237 1.99 -15.51 -16.42
CA ASP A 237 1.44 -16.20 -17.60
C ASP A 237 1.45 -17.70 -17.39
#